data_97abf0031d7864688d0aec2b63bcfb30
#
_entry.id   97abf0031d7864688d0aec2b63bcfb30
#
_cell.length_a   1.000
_cell.length_b   1.000
_cell.length_c   1.000
_cell.angle_alpha   90.00
_cell.angle_beta   90.00
_cell.angle_gamma   90.00
#
_symmetry.space_group_name_H-M   'P 1'
#
loop_
_entity.id
_entity.type
_entity.pdbx_description
1 polymer ?
#
loop_
_entity_poly.entity_id
_entity_poly.type
_entity_poly.pdbx_seq_one_letter_code
_entity_poly.pdbx_strand_id
1 'polypeptide(L)'
;MAFYQLFPSKDATLYQQYPDTNTGIDEILELSKTTAYDPSRIVIAFDQQQILNTVNNRINTTITSGSWDAYLRMYCSEVDSLPTQLDIYIDPVGNAWDIGTGRLANSPTTTNGVSWTYPTTTTSWFINGMSGITGSYSGSTGGGGAWYTGSSVTQSITTYTPFDIFSKITNQVKLHYSGTIPNYGHILHITSSTENNFNYQYHLSYFSRDTNTIYPPSLIFYWNDQTWNLNSESYSRILSNQDFTTTLGNNRSEYQSNEKVQLRVYAREKYPVRTFTTQSLYAYNKILPYNSWYQIVDVDTTDIIVPFNSIGTRLSADNTSNFFNLDMDTLE
;
A
#
# COMPACT_ATOMS: atom_id res chain seq x y z
N MET A 1 10.05 10.86 -8.98
CA MET A 1 8.73 10.39 -8.60
C MET A 1 8.71 10.18 -7.12
N ALA A 2 7.75 10.78 -6.47
CA ALA A 2 7.57 10.68 -5.04
C ALA A 2 6.63 9.51 -4.62
N PHE A 3 6.65 8.46 -5.41
CA PHE A 3 5.88 7.22 -5.22
C PHE A 3 6.76 6.02 -5.57
N TYR A 4 6.73 5.00 -4.74
CA TYR A 4 7.35 3.72 -5.02
C TYR A 4 6.62 2.60 -4.28
N GLN A 5 6.47 1.45 -4.91
CA GLN A 5 5.81 0.29 -4.29
C GLN A 5 6.74 -0.91 -4.23
N LEU A 6 6.55 -1.69 -3.17
CA LEU A 6 7.20 -2.97 -2.96
C LEU A 6 6.14 -4.06 -2.89
N PHE A 7 6.43 -5.21 -3.45
CA PHE A 7 5.57 -6.38 -3.37
C PHE A 7 5.99 -7.29 -2.20
N PRO A 8 5.06 -8.07 -1.62
CA PRO A 8 5.37 -8.90 -0.47
C PRO A 8 6.38 -10.00 -0.83
N SER A 9 7.29 -10.25 0.08
CA SER A 9 8.19 -11.41 -0.01
C SER A 9 7.49 -12.70 0.39
N LYS A 10 6.48 -12.59 1.27
CA LYS A 10 5.68 -13.72 1.76
C LYS A 10 4.37 -13.24 2.36
N ASP A 11 3.33 -14.05 2.21
CA ASP A 11 2.04 -13.87 2.87
C ASP A 11 1.39 -15.24 3.12
N ALA A 12 0.40 -15.29 3.99
CA ALA A 12 -0.39 -16.48 4.28
C ALA A 12 -1.63 -16.14 5.09
N THR A 13 -2.63 -17.02 5.06
CA THR A 13 -3.78 -17.00 5.96
C THR A 13 -3.57 -17.98 7.12
N LEU A 14 -3.88 -17.57 8.33
CA LEU A 14 -3.88 -18.42 9.52
C LEU A 14 -5.32 -18.83 9.85
N TYR A 15 -5.67 -20.08 9.68
CA TYR A 15 -7.02 -20.61 9.95
C TYR A 15 -7.09 -21.30 11.30
N GLN A 16 -7.95 -20.82 12.21
CA GLN A 16 -8.17 -21.51 13.48
C GLN A 16 -8.84 -22.88 13.29
N GLN A 17 -9.69 -23.01 12.28
CA GLN A 17 -10.36 -24.25 11.94
C GLN A 17 -9.38 -25.34 11.47
N TYR A 18 -8.28 -24.94 10.84
CA TYR A 18 -7.23 -25.82 10.31
C TYR A 18 -5.88 -25.43 10.91
N PRO A 19 -5.69 -25.64 12.23
CA PRO A 19 -4.66 -24.96 13.00
C PRO A 19 -3.23 -25.28 12.58
N ASP A 20 -2.99 -26.43 11.97
CA ASP A 20 -1.65 -26.86 11.54
C ASP A 20 -1.45 -26.75 10.01
N THR A 21 -2.47 -26.29 9.27
CA THR A 21 -2.41 -26.18 7.81
C THR A 21 -1.60 -24.95 7.40
N ASN A 22 -0.62 -25.16 6.54
CA ASN A 22 0.09 -24.09 5.87
C ASN A 22 -0.66 -23.65 4.59
N THR A 23 -0.69 -22.36 4.33
CA THR A 23 -1.40 -21.72 3.21
C THR A 23 -0.52 -20.70 2.46
N GLY A 24 0.80 -20.89 2.54
CA GLY A 24 1.78 -19.92 2.07
C GLY A 24 1.85 -19.71 0.56
N ILE A 25 1.18 -20.54 -0.24
CA ILE A 25 1.08 -20.38 -1.70
C ILE A 25 -0.37 -20.34 -2.20
N ASP A 26 -1.32 -20.02 -1.31
CA ASP A 26 -2.69 -19.74 -1.72
C ASP A 26 -2.79 -18.42 -2.49
N GLU A 27 -3.63 -18.38 -3.51
CA GLU A 27 -3.83 -17.20 -4.36
C GLU A 27 -4.73 -16.15 -3.70
N ILE A 28 -5.40 -16.53 -2.61
CA ILE A 28 -6.34 -15.69 -1.86
C ILE A 28 -5.96 -15.70 -0.37
N LEU A 29 -6.02 -14.55 0.24
CA LEU A 29 -5.87 -14.34 1.67
C LEU A 29 -7.23 -14.05 2.28
N GLU A 30 -7.59 -14.73 3.37
CA GLU A 30 -8.90 -14.60 3.98
C GLU A 30 -8.86 -14.01 5.38
N LEU A 31 -9.70 -13.03 5.61
CA LEU A 31 -10.07 -12.52 6.92
C LEU A 31 -11.53 -12.86 7.16
N SER A 32 -11.78 -14.00 7.79
CA SER A 32 -13.10 -14.60 7.86
C SER A 32 -13.44 -15.14 9.24
N LYS A 33 -14.72 -15.27 9.50
CA LYS A 33 -15.27 -15.97 10.65
C LYS A 33 -16.70 -16.37 10.34
N THR A 34 -16.97 -17.66 10.34
CA THR A 34 -18.30 -18.22 10.08
C THR A 34 -19.00 -18.70 11.36
N THR A 35 -18.23 -19.19 12.31
CA THR A 35 -18.69 -19.60 13.64
C THR A 35 -17.88 -18.94 14.75
N ALA A 36 -18.20 -19.22 16.01
CA ALA A 36 -17.51 -18.61 17.16
C ALA A 36 -16.03 -19.00 17.33
N TYR A 37 -15.60 -20.09 16.69
CA TYR A 37 -14.29 -20.70 16.95
C TYR A 37 -13.41 -20.88 15.72
N ASP A 38 -13.74 -20.20 14.62
CA ASP A 38 -13.03 -20.35 13.35
C ASP A 38 -12.58 -19.04 12.68
N PRO A 39 -12.07 -18.04 13.42
CA PRO A 39 -11.53 -16.85 12.77
C PRO A 39 -10.29 -17.21 11.96
N SER A 40 -10.12 -16.49 10.85
CA SER A 40 -8.86 -16.45 10.10
C SER A 40 -8.17 -15.11 10.25
N ARG A 41 -6.85 -15.08 10.04
CA ARG A 41 -6.01 -13.90 10.10
C ARG A 41 -5.01 -13.94 8.95
N ILE A 42 -4.54 -12.76 8.54
CA ILE A 42 -3.58 -12.65 7.44
C ILE A 42 -2.23 -12.22 8.02
N VAL A 43 -1.15 -12.87 7.59
CA VAL A 43 0.21 -12.42 7.81
C VAL A 43 0.86 -12.08 6.47
N ILE A 44 1.56 -10.94 6.42
CA ILE A 44 2.20 -10.43 5.21
C ILE A 44 3.53 -9.76 5.55
N ALA A 45 4.56 -10.00 4.76
CA ALA A 45 5.87 -9.40 4.99
C ALA A 45 6.51 -8.88 3.71
N PHE A 46 7.26 -7.78 3.88
CA PHE A 46 8.04 -7.15 2.83
C PHE A 46 9.53 -7.27 3.16
N ASP A 47 10.34 -7.42 2.13
CA ASP A 47 11.78 -7.61 2.32
C ASP A 47 12.45 -6.39 2.98
N GLN A 48 13.22 -6.63 4.03
CA GLN A 48 13.89 -5.57 4.79
C GLN A 48 14.91 -4.80 3.95
N GLN A 49 15.64 -5.48 3.07
CA GLN A 49 16.65 -4.82 2.25
C GLN A 49 16.00 -3.91 1.21
N GLN A 50 14.85 -4.30 0.67
CA GLN A 50 14.07 -3.45 -0.26
C GLN A 50 13.53 -2.20 0.45
N ILE A 51 13.04 -2.32 1.69
CA ILE A 51 12.64 -1.15 2.51
C ILE A 51 13.82 -0.22 2.73
N LEU A 52 14.98 -0.75 3.17
CA LEU A 52 16.19 0.04 3.39
C LEU A 52 16.66 0.72 2.10
N ASN A 53 16.68 0.01 0.99
CA ASN A 53 17.07 0.55 -0.31
C ASN A 53 16.12 1.67 -0.77
N THR A 54 14.82 1.47 -0.59
CA THR A 54 13.82 2.49 -0.95
C THR A 54 14.03 3.77 -0.15
N VAL A 55 14.15 3.66 1.17
CA VAL A 55 14.33 4.85 2.02
C VAL A 55 15.68 5.52 1.78
N ASN A 56 16.78 4.76 1.73
CA ASN A 56 18.12 5.33 1.64
C ASN A 56 18.46 5.84 0.24
N ASN A 57 18.11 5.09 -0.81
CA ASN A 57 18.58 5.35 -2.17
C ASN A 57 17.57 6.10 -3.04
N ARG A 58 16.27 6.07 -2.68
CA ARG A 58 15.23 6.77 -3.43
C ARG A 58 14.71 7.99 -2.67
N ILE A 59 14.32 7.84 -1.40
CA ILE A 59 13.72 8.92 -0.62
C ILE A 59 14.77 9.91 -0.15
N ASN A 60 15.75 9.47 0.62
CA ASN A 60 16.75 10.34 1.23
C ASN A 60 17.68 11.06 0.22
N THR A 61 17.77 10.56 -1.02
CA THR A 61 18.50 11.23 -2.10
C THR A 61 17.73 12.36 -2.76
N THR A 62 16.40 12.37 -2.61
CA THR A 62 15.51 13.34 -3.26
C THR A 62 14.97 14.41 -2.34
N ILE A 63 14.94 14.14 -1.02
CA ILE A 63 14.40 15.10 -0.05
C ILE A 63 15.36 15.32 1.12
N THR A 64 15.46 16.59 1.53
CA THR A 64 16.28 17.01 2.69
C THR A 64 15.55 16.86 4.02
N SER A 65 14.22 16.73 4.02
CA SER A 65 13.38 16.75 5.23
C SER A 65 13.03 15.38 5.81
N GLY A 66 13.38 14.27 5.14
CA GLY A 66 13.14 12.90 5.64
C GLY A 66 11.67 12.54 5.88
N SER A 67 10.72 13.33 5.37
CA SER A 67 9.29 13.09 5.55
C SER A 67 8.76 12.21 4.42
N TRP A 68 8.35 11.01 4.78
CA TRP A 68 7.70 10.06 3.90
C TRP A 68 6.58 9.31 4.63
N ASP A 69 5.63 8.83 3.86
CA ASP A 69 4.54 7.99 4.32
C ASP A 69 4.58 6.61 3.65
N ALA A 70 4.16 5.59 4.38
CA ALA A 70 4.01 4.23 3.87
C ALA A 70 2.58 3.74 4.10
N TYR A 71 2.04 3.06 3.09
CA TYR A 71 0.68 2.51 3.08
C TYR A 71 0.72 1.03 2.71
N LEU A 72 -0.03 0.22 3.45
CA LEU A 72 -0.35 -1.14 3.02
C LEU A 72 -1.58 -1.07 2.12
N ARG A 73 -1.47 -1.66 0.92
CA ARG A 73 -2.56 -1.82 -0.03
C ARG A 73 -2.82 -3.30 -0.27
N MET A 74 -4.07 -3.73 -0.14
CA MET A 74 -4.53 -5.06 -0.54
C MET A 74 -5.87 -4.91 -1.24
N TYR A 75 -6.02 -5.60 -2.35
CA TYR A 75 -7.23 -5.53 -3.15
C TYR A 75 -8.20 -6.64 -2.73
N CYS A 76 -9.43 -6.25 -2.48
CA CYS A 76 -10.50 -7.17 -2.15
C CYS A 76 -10.93 -7.97 -3.38
N SER A 77 -10.97 -9.29 -3.27
CA SER A 77 -11.47 -10.17 -4.33
C SER A 77 -12.93 -10.54 -4.11
N GLU A 78 -13.35 -10.69 -2.86
CA GLU A 78 -14.70 -11.09 -2.51
C GLU A 78 -15.09 -10.60 -1.11
N VAL A 79 -16.35 -10.24 -0.94
CA VAL A 79 -16.97 -9.94 0.36
C VAL A 79 -18.27 -10.69 0.47
N ASP A 80 -18.39 -11.51 1.48
CA ASP A 80 -19.62 -12.16 1.90
C ASP A 80 -19.80 -11.93 3.40
N SER A 81 -21.03 -11.72 3.85
CA SER A 81 -21.33 -11.58 5.29
C SER A 81 -20.53 -10.49 6.00
N LEU A 82 -20.78 -9.22 5.68
CA LEU A 82 -20.17 -8.10 6.38
C LEU A 82 -21.12 -7.51 7.44
N PRO A 83 -20.69 -7.35 8.70
CA PRO A 83 -21.43 -6.57 9.70
C PRO A 83 -21.51 -5.10 9.30
N THR A 84 -22.35 -4.31 9.97
CA THR A 84 -22.49 -2.86 9.69
C THR A 84 -21.15 -2.13 9.69
N GLN A 85 -20.24 -2.53 10.57
CA GLN A 85 -18.87 -2.05 10.64
C GLN A 85 -17.95 -3.20 11.09
N LEU A 86 -16.82 -3.34 10.46
CA LEU A 86 -15.75 -4.25 10.81
C LEU A 86 -14.43 -3.47 10.95
N ASP A 87 -13.83 -3.52 12.12
CA ASP A 87 -12.55 -2.86 12.40
C ASP A 87 -11.41 -3.88 12.25
N ILE A 88 -10.60 -3.69 11.23
CA ILE A 88 -9.42 -4.50 10.95
C ILE A 88 -8.21 -3.84 11.59
N TYR A 89 -7.49 -4.58 12.40
CA TYR A 89 -6.26 -4.15 13.06
C TYR A 89 -5.05 -4.65 12.28
N ILE A 90 -4.07 -3.79 12.09
CA ILE A 90 -2.81 -4.07 11.40
C ILE A 90 -1.70 -3.81 12.40
N ASP A 91 -0.99 -4.87 12.78
CA ASP A 91 0.07 -4.81 13.78
C ASP A 91 1.36 -5.46 13.26
N PRO A 92 2.56 -5.02 13.71
CA PRO A 92 3.81 -5.69 13.38
C PRO A 92 3.88 -7.08 14.01
N VAL A 93 4.28 -8.08 13.25
CA VAL A 93 4.43 -9.46 13.72
C VAL A 93 5.59 -9.55 14.72
N GLY A 94 5.35 -10.28 15.83
CA GLY A 94 6.30 -10.44 16.93
C GLY A 94 7.33 -11.56 16.77
N ASN A 95 7.11 -12.50 15.85
CA ASN A 95 7.97 -13.67 15.62
C ASN A 95 8.36 -13.81 14.16
N ALA A 96 9.58 -14.28 13.91
CA ALA A 96 9.95 -14.75 12.58
C ALA A 96 9.06 -15.94 12.16
N TRP A 97 8.69 -15.99 10.91
CA TRP A 97 7.84 -17.04 10.37
C TRP A 97 8.26 -17.44 8.95
N ASP A 98 7.92 -18.65 8.55
CA ASP A 98 8.24 -19.20 7.24
C ASP A 98 6.97 -19.32 6.38
N ILE A 99 7.07 -18.95 5.10
CA ILE A 99 5.92 -18.98 4.19
C ILE A 99 5.40 -20.42 3.98
N GLY A 100 6.30 -21.40 3.86
CA GLY A 100 5.93 -22.78 3.52
C GLY A 100 5.58 -22.96 2.04
N THR A 101 4.99 -24.12 1.71
CA THR A 101 4.61 -24.49 0.34
C THR A 101 3.20 -25.08 0.27
N GLY A 102 2.39 -24.84 1.30
CA GLY A 102 1.05 -25.39 1.42
C GLY A 102 -0.03 -24.52 0.80
N ARG A 103 -1.12 -25.19 0.44
CA ARG A 103 -2.41 -24.60 0.12
C ARG A 103 -3.48 -25.20 1.02
N LEU A 104 -4.54 -24.46 1.31
CA LEU A 104 -5.66 -24.92 2.11
C LEU A 104 -6.28 -26.21 1.53
N ALA A 105 -6.35 -26.29 0.20
CA ALA A 105 -6.93 -27.42 -0.52
C ALA A 105 -6.02 -28.66 -0.62
N ASN A 106 -4.79 -28.63 -0.08
CA ASN A 106 -3.85 -29.76 -0.20
C ASN A 106 -4.33 -31.01 0.55
N SER A 107 -4.24 -32.15 -0.13
CA SER A 107 -4.49 -33.46 0.47
C SER A 107 -3.35 -34.43 0.09
N PRO A 108 -2.51 -34.89 1.01
CA PRO A 108 -2.57 -34.59 2.45
C PRO A 108 -2.23 -33.14 2.79
N THR A 109 -2.67 -32.68 3.96
CA THR A 109 -2.40 -31.33 4.47
C THR A 109 -0.91 -31.06 4.57
N THR A 110 -0.48 -29.88 4.11
CA THR A 110 0.90 -29.41 4.20
C THR A 110 1.10 -28.63 5.51
N THR A 111 2.16 -28.94 6.25
CA THR A 111 2.44 -28.38 7.59
C THR A 111 3.82 -27.71 7.68
N ASN A 112 4.49 -27.44 6.56
CA ASN A 112 5.87 -26.97 6.49
C ASN A 112 6.01 -25.46 6.45
N GLY A 113 5.41 -24.76 7.34
CA GLY A 113 5.48 -23.28 7.36
C GLY A 113 4.51 -22.70 8.36
N VAL A 114 4.21 -21.44 8.16
CA VAL A 114 3.29 -20.71 9.04
C VAL A 114 1.90 -21.32 9.01
N SER A 115 1.32 -21.43 10.20
CA SER A 115 -0.04 -21.89 10.44
C SER A 115 -0.64 -21.16 11.65
N TRP A 116 -1.87 -21.47 11.99
CA TRP A 116 -2.44 -20.94 13.23
C TRP A 116 -1.63 -21.30 14.47
N THR A 117 -1.18 -22.57 14.58
CA THR A 117 -0.42 -23.06 15.71
C THR A 117 1.04 -22.62 15.71
N TYR A 118 1.66 -22.56 14.53
CA TYR A 118 3.11 -22.41 14.40
C TYR A 118 3.49 -21.27 13.45
N PRO A 119 4.48 -20.42 13.80
CA PRO A 119 5.11 -19.49 12.85
C PRO A 119 6.06 -20.19 11.88
N THR A 120 6.59 -21.34 12.28
CA THR A 120 7.44 -22.26 11.49
C THR A 120 6.92 -23.67 11.66
N THR A 121 7.60 -24.68 11.15
CA THR A 121 7.13 -26.07 11.16
C THR A 121 6.87 -26.64 12.57
N THR A 122 7.62 -26.23 13.58
CA THR A 122 7.58 -26.88 14.93
C THR A 122 7.61 -25.90 16.11
N THR A 123 7.85 -24.63 15.86
CA THR A 123 7.97 -23.61 16.93
C THR A 123 6.62 -22.98 17.17
N SER A 124 6.12 -22.95 18.39
CA SER A 124 4.86 -22.26 18.70
C SER A 124 5.04 -20.73 18.65
N TRP A 125 3.96 -20.01 18.36
CA TRP A 125 3.92 -18.57 18.53
C TRP A 125 4.24 -18.21 19.97
N PHE A 126 5.32 -17.46 20.17
CA PHE A 126 5.87 -17.20 21.50
C PHE A 126 5.45 -15.84 22.03
N ILE A 127 4.95 -15.80 23.26
CA ILE A 127 4.47 -14.57 23.94
C ILE A 127 5.13 -14.34 25.30
N ASN A 128 5.61 -15.38 25.96
CA ASN A 128 6.11 -15.26 27.32
C ASN A 128 7.42 -14.46 27.42
N GLY A 129 7.35 -13.33 28.15
CA GLY A 129 8.52 -12.55 28.59
C GLY A 129 9.03 -11.51 27.59
N MET A 130 8.43 -11.35 26.43
CA MET A 130 8.79 -10.28 25.50
C MET A 130 7.98 -9.02 25.79
N SER A 131 8.66 -7.93 26.16
CA SER A 131 8.04 -6.64 26.42
C SER A 131 7.40 -6.11 25.12
N GLY A 132 6.14 -5.68 25.20
CA GLY A 132 5.43 -5.07 24.11
C GLY A 132 4.85 -6.03 23.06
N ILE A 133 4.97 -7.35 23.25
CA ILE A 133 4.36 -8.34 22.37
C ILE A 133 3.12 -8.95 23.03
N THR A 134 2.07 -9.11 22.25
CA THR A 134 0.83 -9.79 22.63
C THR A 134 0.39 -10.74 21.53
N GLY A 135 -0.64 -11.51 21.79
CA GLY A 135 -1.26 -12.41 20.82
C GLY A 135 -2.61 -12.91 21.34
N SER A 136 -3.29 -13.72 20.55
CA SER A 136 -4.55 -14.33 20.97
C SER A 136 -4.36 -15.50 21.92
N TYR A 137 -3.14 -15.76 22.33
CA TYR A 137 -2.81 -16.86 23.20
C TYR A 137 -3.38 -16.68 24.60
N SER A 138 -4.25 -17.57 25.01
CA SER A 138 -4.59 -17.83 26.41
C SER A 138 -4.66 -19.33 26.65
N GLY A 139 -3.65 -19.89 27.32
CA GLY A 139 -3.65 -21.30 27.75
C GLY A 139 -3.15 -22.31 26.70
N SER A 140 -3.57 -23.57 26.83
CA SER A 140 -3.07 -24.73 26.09
C SER A 140 -3.49 -24.83 24.61
N THR A 141 -4.30 -23.90 24.13
CA THR A 141 -4.81 -23.84 22.76
C THR A 141 -4.28 -22.65 21.98
N GLY A 142 -3.13 -22.11 22.35
CA GLY A 142 -2.54 -20.92 21.77
C GLY A 142 -2.33 -21.03 20.26
N GLY A 143 -2.26 -19.86 19.62
CA GLY A 143 -2.06 -19.75 18.18
C GLY A 143 -2.61 -18.44 17.61
N GLY A 144 -2.66 -18.33 16.29
CA GLY A 144 -3.18 -17.18 15.57
C GLY A 144 -2.27 -15.97 15.56
N GLY A 145 -0.98 -16.17 15.80
CA GLY A 145 0.01 -15.09 15.68
C GLY A 145 0.35 -14.39 17.01
N ALA A 146 1.48 -13.68 16.99
CA ALA A 146 1.92 -12.76 18.04
C ALA A 146 2.37 -11.45 17.39
N TRP A 147 2.10 -10.31 18.03
CA TRP A 147 2.37 -8.99 17.46
C TRP A 147 2.76 -7.95 18.50
N TYR A 148 3.46 -6.92 18.06
CA TYR A 148 3.86 -5.80 18.90
C TYR A 148 2.67 -4.89 19.21
N THR A 149 2.53 -4.50 20.48
CA THR A 149 1.54 -3.51 20.92
C THR A 149 2.10 -2.09 20.82
N GLY A 150 1.21 -1.11 20.74
CA GLY A 150 1.58 0.32 20.80
C GLY A 150 1.81 1.00 19.44
N SER A 151 1.78 0.25 18.34
CA SER A 151 1.84 0.82 16.99
C SER A 151 0.70 0.35 16.08
N SER A 152 -0.38 -0.16 16.66
CA SER A 152 -1.54 -0.66 15.94
C SER A 152 -2.16 0.40 15.04
N VAL A 153 -2.54 0.00 13.84
CA VAL A 153 -3.32 0.80 12.89
C VAL A 153 -4.65 0.11 12.67
N THR A 154 -5.72 0.88 12.66
CA THR A 154 -7.07 0.35 12.45
C THR A 154 -7.66 0.90 11.17
N GLN A 155 -8.23 0.03 10.34
CA GLN A 155 -9.08 0.42 9.22
C GLN A 155 -10.49 -0.11 9.46
N SER A 156 -11.47 0.80 9.49
CA SER A 156 -12.88 0.44 9.57
C SER A 156 -13.45 0.23 8.19
N ILE A 157 -14.03 -0.94 7.95
CA ILE A 157 -14.76 -1.28 6.72
C ILE A 157 -16.23 -1.29 7.03
N THR A 158 -17.03 -0.64 6.19
CA THR A 158 -18.49 -0.61 6.24
C THR A 158 -19.06 -0.94 4.87
N THR A 159 -20.35 -1.19 4.78
CA THR A 159 -21.03 -1.39 3.49
C THR A 159 -20.99 -0.18 2.56
N TYR A 160 -20.53 0.98 3.04
CA TYR A 160 -20.43 2.23 2.27
C TYR A 160 -19.00 2.65 1.96
N THR A 161 -18.00 1.91 2.47
CA THR A 161 -16.58 2.19 2.21
C THR A 161 -16.01 1.18 1.21
N PRO A 162 -14.92 1.50 0.50
CA PRO A 162 -14.18 0.49 -0.26
C PRO A 162 -13.75 -0.66 0.64
N PHE A 163 -13.81 -1.88 0.12
CA PHE A 163 -13.43 -3.09 0.85
C PHE A 163 -11.93 -3.36 0.79
N ASP A 164 -11.21 -2.66 -0.07
CA ASP A 164 -9.75 -2.71 -0.14
C ASP A 164 -9.11 -2.24 1.16
N ILE A 165 -8.00 -2.86 1.53
CA ILE A 165 -7.12 -2.32 2.57
C ILE A 165 -6.27 -1.22 1.93
N PHE A 166 -6.36 -0.02 2.48
CA PHE A 166 -5.47 1.10 2.15
C PHE A 166 -5.16 1.89 3.42
N SER A 167 -4.23 1.37 4.20
CA SER A 167 -3.95 1.86 5.55
C SER A 167 -2.56 2.45 5.67
N LYS A 168 -2.47 3.62 6.32
CA LYS A 168 -1.21 4.30 6.60
C LYS A 168 -0.46 3.62 7.74
N ILE A 169 0.58 2.85 7.42
CA ILE A 169 1.40 2.10 8.38
C ILE A 169 2.81 2.71 8.57
N THR A 170 2.96 3.99 8.29
CA THR A 170 4.26 4.71 8.30
C THR A 170 5.05 4.47 9.59
N ASN A 171 4.41 4.55 10.75
CA ASN A 171 5.10 4.38 12.03
C ASN A 171 5.67 2.96 12.19
N GLN A 172 4.93 1.94 11.80
CA GLN A 172 5.38 0.56 11.84
C GLN A 172 6.58 0.34 10.92
N VAL A 173 6.50 0.84 9.68
CA VAL A 173 7.61 0.75 8.72
C VAL A 173 8.84 1.53 9.20
N LYS A 174 8.67 2.67 9.87
CA LYS A 174 9.78 3.41 10.50
C LYS A 174 10.44 2.63 11.65
N LEU A 175 9.68 1.89 12.45
CA LEU A 175 10.22 1.02 13.50
C LEU A 175 11.05 -0.13 12.88
N HIS A 176 10.59 -0.73 11.78
CA HIS A 176 11.34 -1.72 11.03
C HIS A 176 12.60 -1.12 10.38
N TYR A 177 12.46 0.04 9.73
CA TYR A 177 13.58 0.74 9.11
C TYR A 177 14.68 1.10 10.10
N SER A 178 14.32 1.59 11.29
CA SER A 178 15.27 1.96 12.33
C SER A 178 15.88 0.76 13.08
N GLY A 179 15.35 -0.45 12.87
CA GLY A 179 15.72 -1.64 13.62
C GLY A 179 15.24 -1.65 15.08
N THR A 180 14.34 -0.74 15.46
CA THR A 180 13.74 -0.71 16.81
C THR A 180 12.95 -1.99 17.09
N ILE A 181 12.25 -2.50 16.08
CA ILE A 181 11.63 -3.82 16.09
C ILE A 181 12.08 -4.60 14.83
N PRO A 182 12.28 -5.93 14.93
CA PRO A 182 12.58 -6.76 13.77
C PRO A 182 11.46 -6.68 12.72
N ASN A 183 11.82 -6.70 11.43
CA ASN A 183 10.83 -6.77 10.37
C ASN A 183 10.43 -8.22 10.10
N TYR A 184 9.41 -8.68 10.81
CA TYR A 184 8.74 -9.95 10.53
C TYR A 184 7.45 -9.76 9.74
N GLY A 185 7.17 -8.51 9.30
CA GLY A 185 5.97 -8.13 8.56
C GLY A 185 4.82 -7.69 9.46
N HIS A 186 3.62 -7.80 8.93
CA HIS A 186 2.39 -7.33 9.57
C HIS A 186 1.38 -8.46 9.68
N ILE A 187 0.57 -8.42 10.72
CA ILE A 187 -0.61 -9.29 10.89
C ILE A 187 -1.88 -8.44 10.80
N LEU A 188 -2.84 -8.92 10.05
CA LEU A 188 -4.19 -8.36 10.01
C LEU A 188 -5.12 -9.26 10.80
N HIS A 189 -5.81 -8.69 11.77
CA HIS A 189 -6.71 -9.43 12.65
C HIS A 189 -7.88 -8.56 13.12
N ILE A 190 -8.87 -9.18 13.70
CA ILE A 190 -9.99 -8.52 14.38
C ILE A 190 -9.79 -8.61 15.89
N THR A 191 -10.49 -7.79 16.66
CA THR A 191 -10.39 -7.89 18.13
C THR A 191 -10.90 -9.23 18.64
N SER A 192 -10.25 -9.76 19.68
CA SER A 192 -10.65 -11.02 20.31
C SER A 192 -12.10 -11.00 20.80
N SER A 193 -12.63 -9.84 21.20
CA SER A 193 -14.02 -9.69 21.59
C SER A 193 -14.99 -9.94 20.42
N THR A 194 -14.63 -9.50 19.22
CA THR A 194 -15.42 -9.74 18.00
C THR A 194 -15.21 -11.17 17.47
N GLU A 195 -13.95 -11.64 17.47
CA GLU A 195 -13.64 -13.01 17.06
C GLU A 195 -14.32 -14.07 17.95
N ASN A 196 -14.52 -13.79 19.22
CA ASN A 196 -15.21 -14.69 20.16
C ASN A 196 -16.72 -14.46 20.26
N ASN A 197 -17.28 -13.51 19.50
CA ASN A 197 -18.71 -13.22 19.55
C ASN A 197 -19.48 -14.06 18.52
N PHE A 198 -20.36 -14.96 18.99
CA PHE A 198 -21.19 -15.86 18.16
C PHE A 198 -22.09 -15.13 17.14
N ASN A 199 -22.45 -13.89 17.40
CA ASN A 199 -23.36 -13.12 16.55
C ASN A 199 -22.64 -12.37 15.44
N TYR A 200 -21.27 -12.36 15.44
CA TYR A 200 -20.48 -11.71 14.42
C TYR A 200 -19.97 -12.74 13.41
N GLN A 201 -20.38 -12.53 12.16
CA GLN A 201 -19.85 -13.26 11.01
C GLN A 201 -19.31 -12.24 10.02
N TYR A 202 -18.20 -12.56 9.41
CA TYR A 202 -17.59 -11.75 8.36
C TYR A 202 -16.74 -12.62 7.45
N HIS A 203 -16.67 -12.24 6.18
CA HIS A 203 -15.81 -12.88 5.20
C HIS A 203 -15.33 -11.85 4.20
N LEU A 204 -14.04 -11.55 4.23
CA LEU A 204 -13.35 -10.72 3.27
C LEU A 204 -12.16 -11.51 2.71
N SER A 205 -12.10 -11.57 1.40
CA SER A 205 -11.02 -12.23 0.67
C SER A 205 -10.21 -11.17 -0.07
N TYR A 206 -8.89 -11.31 -0.01
CA TYR A 206 -7.93 -10.42 -0.67
C TYR A 206 -7.03 -11.24 -1.58
N PHE A 207 -6.55 -10.64 -2.67
CA PHE A 207 -5.55 -11.28 -3.50
C PHE A 207 -4.22 -11.41 -2.73
N SER A 208 -3.52 -12.54 -2.91
CA SER A 208 -2.20 -12.81 -2.34
C SER A 208 -1.09 -12.38 -3.30
N ARG A 209 0.16 -12.50 -2.87
CA ARG A 209 1.32 -12.35 -3.75
C ARG A 209 1.38 -13.38 -4.90
N ASP A 210 0.80 -14.55 -4.68
CA ASP A 210 0.80 -15.66 -5.64
C ASP A 210 -0.43 -15.65 -6.57
N THR A 211 -1.18 -14.53 -6.56
CA THR A 211 -2.30 -14.32 -7.46
C THR A 211 -1.83 -14.25 -8.92
N ASN A 212 -2.66 -14.77 -9.83
CA ASN A 212 -2.46 -14.65 -11.26
C ASN A 212 -3.08 -13.35 -11.85
N THR A 213 -3.44 -12.40 -10.98
CA THR A 213 -4.04 -11.12 -11.36
C THR A 213 -3.01 -9.98 -11.23
N ILE A 214 -3.39 -8.78 -11.68
CA ILE A 214 -2.60 -7.57 -11.55
C ILE A 214 -2.77 -6.89 -10.16
N TYR A 215 -3.38 -7.57 -9.19
CA TYR A 215 -3.76 -7.01 -7.89
C TYR A 215 -2.99 -7.60 -6.68
N PRO A 216 -1.69 -7.90 -6.77
CA PRO A 216 -0.96 -8.35 -5.61
C PRO A 216 -0.94 -7.28 -4.51
N PRO A 217 -0.84 -7.65 -3.24
CA PRO A 217 -0.64 -6.70 -2.16
C PRO A 217 0.62 -5.87 -2.37
N SER A 218 0.63 -4.64 -1.86
CA SER A 218 1.81 -3.78 -1.98
C SER A 218 2.03 -2.87 -0.77
N LEU A 219 3.29 -2.57 -0.50
CA LEU A 219 3.72 -1.52 0.43
C LEU A 219 4.12 -0.29 -0.37
N ILE A 220 3.34 0.78 -0.24
CA ILE A 220 3.47 1.97 -1.04
C ILE A 220 4.12 3.07 -0.24
N PHE A 221 5.20 3.66 -0.78
CA PHE A 221 5.88 4.80 -0.21
C PHE A 221 5.51 6.07 -0.97
N TYR A 222 5.20 7.12 -0.24
CA TYR A 222 5.02 8.47 -0.75
C TYR A 222 5.96 9.43 -0.05
N TRP A 223 6.59 10.34 -0.80
CA TRP A 223 7.40 11.43 -0.26
C TRP A 223 7.24 12.68 -1.09
N ASN A 224 7.65 13.82 -0.57
CA ASN A 224 7.53 15.08 -1.28
C ASN A 224 8.83 15.40 -2.04
N ASP A 225 8.83 15.19 -3.34
CA ASP A 225 9.92 15.61 -4.26
C ASP A 225 9.58 16.88 -5.05
N GLN A 226 8.50 17.58 -4.66
CA GLN A 226 8.08 18.77 -5.36
C GLN A 226 9.16 19.85 -5.35
N THR A 227 9.52 20.32 -6.51
CA THR A 227 10.36 21.48 -6.72
C THR A 227 9.55 22.60 -7.38
N TRP A 228 9.70 23.81 -6.88
CA TRP A 228 8.95 24.97 -7.39
C TRP A 228 9.91 26.11 -7.67
N ASN A 229 10.57 26.04 -8.84
CA ASN A 229 11.64 26.95 -9.26
C ASN A 229 11.15 27.87 -10.35
N LEU A 230 10.36 28.87 -9.99
CA LEU A 230 9.87 29.91 -10.90
C LEU A 230 10.62 31.22 -10.64
N ASN A 231 11.22 31.80 -11.67
CA ASN A 231 11.66 33.18 -11.63
C ASN A 231 10.44 34.11 -11.68
N SER A 232 10.32 34.99 -10.71
CA SER A 232 9.11 35.74 -10.37
C SER A 232 8.58 36.68 -11.46
N GLU A 233 9.24 36.86 -12.58
CA GLU A 233 8.94 37.91 -13.54
C GLU A 233 8.30 37.47 -14.87
N SER A 234 8.22 36.18 -15.16
CA SER A 234 7.91 35.74 -16.54
C SER A 234 6.66 34.87 -16.72
N TYR A 235 6.02 34.41 -15.65
CA TYR A 235 4.97 33.40 -15.79
C TYR A 235 3.62 33.84 -15.24
N SER A 236 2.63 33.81 -16.14
CA SER A 236 1.23 33.92 -15.77
C SER A 236 0.74 32.60 -15.19
N ARG A 237 0.29 32.59 -13.94
CA ARG A 237 -0.37 31.45 -13.33
C ARG A 237 -1.80 31.32 -13.82
N ILE A 238 -2.28 30.08 -13.96
CA ILE A 238 -3.70 29.84 -14.12
C ILE A 238 -4.37 30.07 -12.76
N LEU A 239 -5.40 30.93 -12.78
CA LEU A 239 -6.24 31.15 -11.60
C LEU A 239 -7.29 30.03 -11.51
N SER A 240 -7.72 29.72 -10.30
CA SER A 240 -8.65 28.62 -10.01
C SER A 240 -10.02 28.71 -10.69
N ASN A 241 -10.37 29.90 -11.20
CA ASN A 241 -11.62 30.18 -11.90
C ASN A 241 -11.47 30.26 -13.43
N GLN A 242 -10.30 29.97 -13.98
CA GLN A 242 -10.04 30.01 -15.41
C GLN A 242 -10.16 28.63 -16.05
N ASP A 243 -10.88 28.54 -17.17
CA ASP A 243 -10.86 27.33 -18.00
C ASP A 243 -9.50 27.18 -18.67
N PHE A 244 -8.91 26.03 -18.55
CA PHE A 244 -7.62 25.72 -19.14
C PHE A 244 -7.63 24.38 -19.86
N THR A 245 -6.67 24.19 -20.74
CA THR A 245 -6.38 22.94 -21.41
C THR A 245 -4.95 22.52 -21.08
N THR A 246 -4.77 21.26 -20.76
CA THR A 246 -3.45 20.67 -20.52
C THR A 246 -3.06 19.71 -21.63
N THR A 247 -1.76 19.66 -21.91
CA THR A 247 -1.17 18.67 -22.80
C THR A 247 0.06 18.05 -22.15
N LEU A 248 0.21 16.74 -22.30
CA LEU A 248 1.38 16.02 -21.81
C LEU A 248 2.48 16.08 -22.89
N GLY A 249 3.64 16.60 -22.48
CA GLY A 249 4.85 16.62 -23.32
C GLY A 249 5.82 15.52 -22.89
N ASN A 250 6.76 15.22 -23.79
CA ASN A 250 7.75 14.17 -23.61
C ASN A 250 7.13 12.76 -23.42
N ASN A 251 5.88 12.60 -23.83
CA ASN A 251 5.21 11.32 -23.80
C ASN A 251 5.65 10.46 -24.99
N ARG A 252 6.04 9.22 -24.72
CA ARG A 252 6.41 8.21 -25.70
C ARG A 252 5.36 7.08 -25.70
N SER A 253 5.32 6.30 -26.77
CA SER A 253 4.44 5.12 -26.85
C SER A 253 4.93 3.96 -26.00
N GLU A 254 6.24 3.90 -25.70
CA GLU A 254 6.86 2.81 -24.98
C GLU A 254 7.95 3.32 -24.04
N TYR A 255 8.08 2.67 -22.89
CA TYR A 255 9.07 2.93 -21.87
C TYR A 255 9.71 1.62 -21.41
N GLN A 256 10.96 1.69 -20.94
CA GLN A 256 11.63 0.53 -20.34
C GLN A 256 11.31 0.46 -18.84
N SER A 257 11.19 -0.75 -18.31
CA SER A 257 10.81 -0.97 -16.91
C SER A 257 11.74 -0.31 -15.87
N ASN A 258 13.02 -0.11 -16.22
CA ASN A 258 14.00 0.52 -15.32
C ASN A 258 14.27 2.00 -15.62
N GLU A 259 13.44 2.63 -16.44
CA GLU A 259 13.65 4.01 -16.87
C GLU A 259 13.04 5.02 -15.88
N LYS A 260 13.76 6.13 -15.66
CA LYS A 260 13.23 7.31 -14.97
C LYS A 260 12.89 8.38 -15.99
N VAL A 261 11.61 8.74 -16.06
CA VAL A 261 11.08 9.65 -17.06
C VAL A 261 10.56 10.92 -16.40
N GLN A 262 10.91 12.07 -16.97
CA GLN A 262 10.28 13.33 -16.62
C GLN A 262 9.18 13.65 -17.66
N LEU A 263 7.94 13.66 -17.21
CA LEU A 263 6.79 14.04 -18.02
C LEU A 263 6.44 15.50 -17.75
N ARG A 264 6.29 16.29 -18.82
CA ARG A 264 5.97 17.72 -18.74
C ARG A 264 4.50 17.97 -19.04
N VAL A 265 3.90 18.82 -18.23
CA VAL A 265 2.50 19.21 -18.36
C VAL A 265 2.46 20.68 -18.77
N TYR A 266 2.08 20.90 -20.02
CA TYR A 266 1.88 22.25 -20.55
C TYR A 266 0.42 22.66 -20.37
N ALA A 267 0.19 23.84 -19.82
CA ALA A 267 -1.14 24.37 -19.61
C ALA A 267 -1.31 25.69 -20.36
N ARG A 268 -2.48 25.92 -20.90
CA ARG A 268 -2.87 27.17 -21.54
C ARG A 268 -4.33 27.47 -21.25
N GLU A 269 -4.71 28.74 -21.39
CA GLU A 269 -6.13 29.11 -21.35
C GLU A 269 -6.90 28.40 -22.48
N LYS A 270 -8.08 27.89 -22.16
CA LYS A 270 -8.96 27.25 -23.15
C LYS A 270 -9.49 28.26 -24.15
N TYR A 271 -9.80 29.48 -23.67
CA TYR A 271 -10.33 30.58 -24.47
C TYR A 271 -9.45 31.83 -24.29
N PRO A 272 -8.25 31.88 -24.89
CA PRO A 272 -7.38 33.04 -24.77
C PRO A 272 -7.99 34.28 -25.40
N VAL A 273 -7.84 35.42 -24.76
CA VAL A 273 -8.27 36.71 -25.32
C VAL A 273 -7.46 37.00 -26.60
N ARG A 274 -8.13 37.17 -27.71
CA ARG A 274 -7.49 37.52 -28.99
C ARG A 274 -7.02 38.99 -28.94
N THR A 275 -5.73 39.18 -29.08
CA THR A 275 -5.14 40.53 -29.26
C THR A 275 -4.70 40.68 -30.72
N PHE A 276 -4.85 41.87 -31.28
CA PHE A 276 -4.38 42.17 -32.63
C PHE A 276 -2.86 42.42 -32.70
N THR A 277 -2.09 41.58 -32.02
CA THR A 277 -0.62 41.62 -32.05
C THR A 277 -0.09 40.58 -33.00
N THR A 278 1.07 40.83 -33.59
CA THR A 278 1.76 39.88 -34.49
C THR A 278 2.37 38.70 -33.79
N GLN A 279 2.26 38.58 -32.48
CA GLN A 279 2.76 37.42 -31.71
C GLN A 279 1.73 36.28 -31.69
N SER A 280 2.23 35.05 -31.79
CA SER A 280 1.40 33.88 -31.74
C SER A 280 0.66 33.80 -30.42
N LEU A 281 -0.64 33.67 -30.44
CA LEU A 281 -1.54 33.52 -29.29
C LEU A 281 -1.27 32.22 -28.47
N TYR A 282 -0.54 31.31 -29.07
CA TYR A 282 -0.22 30.00 -28.47
C TYR A 282 1.12 29.97 -27.73
N ALA A 283 1.82 31.13 -27.68
CA ALA A 283 3.20 31.20 -27.15
C ALA A 283 3.27 31.29 -25.61
N TYR A 284 2.17 31.41 -24.91
CA TYR A 284 2.19 31.60 -23.46
C TYR A 284 1.75 30.34 -22.74
N ASN A 285 2.73 29.50 -22.39
CA ASN A 285 2.49 28.47 -21.41
C ASN A 285 2.19 29.09 -20.05
N LYS A 286 1.16 28.59 -19.40
CA LYS A 286 0.80 28.99 -18.04
C LYS A 286 1.23 27.88 -17.07
N ILE A 287 1.54 28.29 -15.88
CA ILE A 287 1.88 27.35 -14.80
C ILE A 287 0.61 27.06 -14.00
N LEU A 288 0.32 25.78 -13.81
CA LEU A 288 -0.77 25.31 -12.95
C LEU A 288 -0.55 25.77 -11.51
N PRO A 289 -1.60 25.91 -10.70
CA PRO A 289 -1.47 26.26 -9.29
C PRO A 289 -0.52 25.32 -8.52
N TYR A 290 0.07 25.83 -7.44
CA TYR A 290 0.96 25.06 -6.56
C TYR A 290 0.33 23.76 -6.03
N ASN A 291 -0.98 23.78 -5.80
CA ASN A 291 -1.78 22.64 -5.37
C ASN A 291 -2.39 21.93 -6.59
N SER A 292 -1.55 21.37 -7.44
CA SER A 292 -1.94 20.52 -8.57
C SER A 292 -1.31 19.13 -8.40
N TRP A 293 -2.11 18.10 -8.66
CA TRP A 293 -1.71 16.71 -8.51
C TRP A 293 -1.98 15.92 -9.79
N TYR A 294 -1.30 14.82 -9.93
CA TYR A 294 -1.55 13.85 -11.00
C TYR A 294 -2.02 12.51 -10.45
N GLN A 295 -2.66 11.75 -11.29
CA GLN A 295 -3.10 10.37 -11.07
C GLN A 295 -2.73 9.55 -12.30
N ILE A 296 -2.41 8.28 -12.13
CA ILE A 296 -2.22 7.34 -13.23
C ILE A 296 -3.33 6.30 -13.17
N VAL A 297 -4.02 6.16 -14.29
CA VAL A 297 -5.14 5.23 -14.46
C VAL A 297 -4.83 4.35 -15.65
N ASP A 298 -5.05 3.06 -15.53
CA ASP A 298 -5.03 2.13 -16.64
C ASP A 298 -6.23 2.43 -17.56
N VAL A 299 -5.97 2.54 -18.86
CA VAL A 299 -7.01 2.95 -19.83
C VAL A 299 -7.99 1.81 -20.13
N ASP A 300 -7.52 0.59 -20.12
CA ASP A 300 -8.31 -0.58 -20.50
C ASP A 300 -9.20 -1.06 -19.36
N THR A 301 -8.64 -1.13 -18.14
CA THR A 301 -9.35 -1.60 -16.95
C THR A 301 -10.03 -0.47 -16.17
N THR A 302 -9.63 0.78 -16.38
CA THR A 302 -9.99 1.97 -15.59
C THR A 302 -9.50 1.95 -14.14
N ASP A 303 -8.59 1.04 -13.82
CA ASP A 303 -8.03 0.92 -12.48
C ASP A 303 -7.05 2.05 -12.16
N ILE A 304 -7.10 2.51 -10.93
CA ILE A 304 -6.21 3.55 -10.43
C ILE A 304 -4.90 2.91 -9.98
N ILE A 305 -3.87 3.00 -10.82
CA ILE A 305 -2.53 2.50 -10.51
C ILE A 305 -1.83 3.40 -9.49
N VAL A 306 -1.83 4.71 -9.74
CA VAL A 306 -1.30 5.72 -8.82
C VAL A 306 -2.40 6.67 -8.42
N PRO A 307 -2.96 6.56 -7.21
CA PRO A 307 -4.01 7.46 -6.74
C PRO A 307 -3.48 8.85 -6.43
N PHE A 308 -4.35 9.85 -6.43
CA PHE A 308 -4.01 11.18 -5.92
C PHE A 308 -3.52 11.10 -4.48
N ASN A 309 -2.38 11.69 -4.22
CA ASN A 309 -1.81 11.80 -2.89
C ASN A 309 -1.33 13.24 -2.64
N SER A 310 -1.66 13.79 -1.48
CA SER A 310 -1.34 15.18 -1.15
C SER A 310 0.17 15.46 -1.04
N ILE A 311 0.98 14.43 -0.87
CA ILE A 311 2.44 14.50 -0.71
C ILE A 311 3.14 14.04 -1.98
N GLY A 312 2.83 12.83 -2.44
CA GLY A 312 3.63 12.11 -3.43
C GLY A 312 3.28 12.40 -4.89
N THR A 313 2.08 12.90 -5.20
CA THR A 313 1.65 13.13 -6.58
C THR A 313 1.52 14.62 -6.96
N ARG A 314 2.18 15.50 -6.21
CA ARG A 314 2.23 16.93 -6.54
C ARG A 314 3.04 17.18 -7.80
N LEU A 315 2.54 18.12 -8.62
CA LEU A 315 3.30 18.61 -9.76
C LEU A 315 4.38 19.58 -9.29
N SER A 316 5.55 19.42 -9.84
CA SER A 316 6.65 20.38 -9.79
C SER A 316 6.46 21.45 -10.87
N ALA A 317 7.19 22.57 -10.76
CA ALA A 317 7.23 23.61 -11.78
C ALA A 317 8.62 24.20 -11.94
N ASP A 318 9.00 24.42 -13.17
CA ASP A 318 10.16 25.21 -13.59
C ASP A 318 9.76 26.31 -14.56
N ASN A 319 10.74 27.02 -15.09
CA ASN A 319 10.52 28.12 -16.03
C ASN A 319 9.93 27.68 -17.39
N THR A 320 9.70 26.41 -17.63
CA THR A 320 9.18 25.90 -18.90
C THR A 320 7.74 25.42 -18.75
N SER A 321 7.45 24.65 -17.71
CA SER A 321 6.14 24.03 -17.52
C SER A 321 6.02 23.42 -16.12
N ASN A 322 4.87 22.89 -15.80
CA ASN A 322 4.76 21.90 -14.74
C ASN A 322 5.37 20.55 -15.20
N PHE A 323 5.82 19.74 -14.25
CA PHE A 323 6.35 18.42 -14.55
C PHE A 323 6.22 17.48 -13.35
N PHE A 324 6.35 16.20 -13.61
CA PHE A 324 6.55 15.16 -12.59
C PHE A 324 7.53 14.10 -13.12
N ASN A 325 8.21 13.46 -12.21
CA ASN A 325 9.11 12.38 -12.54
C ASN A 325 8.40 11.04 -12.30
N LEU A 326 8.56 10.10 -13.19
CA LEU A 326 8.00 8.77 -13.12
C LEU A 326 9.12 7.74 -13.17
N ASP A 327 9.13 6.83 -12.22
CA ASP A 327 10.06 5.70 -12.16
C ASP A 327 9.28 4.48 -12.66
N MET A 328 9.63 3.96 -13.85
CA MET A 328 8.90 2.87 -14.48
C MET A 328 9.10 1.53 -13.76
N ASP A 329 10.14 1.41 -12.95
CA ASP A 329 10.42 0.24 -12.11
C ASP A 329 9.31 -0.05 -11.06
N THR A 330 8.41 0.89 -10.84
CA THR A 330 7.31 0.78 -9.89
C THR A 330 5.95 0.54 -10.57
N LEU A 331 5.93 0.55 -11.90
CA LEU A 331 4.75 0.27 -12.71
C LEU A 331 4.99 -1.04 -13.44
N GLU A 332 4.36 -2.11 -13.01
CA GLU A 332 4.34 -3.40 -13.70
C GLU A 332 3.14 -3.50 -14.62
#